data_a40afb1faff70b8de1160796dd382db0
#
_entry.id   a40afb1faff70b8de1160796dd382db0
#
_cell.length_a   1.000
_cell.length_b   1.000
_cell.length_c   1.000
_cell.angle_alpha   90.00
_cell.angle_beta   90.00
_cell.angle_gamma   90.00
#
_symmetry.space_group_name_H-M   'P 1'
#
loop_
_entity.id
_entity.type
_entity.pdbx_description
1 polymer ?
#
loop_
_entity_poly.entity_id
_entity_poly.type
_entity_poly.pdbx_seq_one_letter_code
_entity_poly.pdbx_strand_id
1 'polypeptide(L)'
;MELKDWGLSELGEQIWRRKYQFEDETFEQWLDRVSGGDEELRQLILEKKFLFGGRILAGRNVPKNMCYSNCFVLPAPEDNIEAIFETAKESARTYSYGGGVGFAISKLRPKGMVVHNSAKETSGAVS
;
A
#
# COMPACT_ATOMS: atom_id res chain seq x y z
N MET A 1 -0.08 30.49 1.82
CA MET A 1 -0.39 29.80 3.11
C MET A 1 0.76 28.86 3.45
N GLU A 2 1.21 28.87 4.67
CA GLU A 2 2.19 27.90 5.12
C GLU A 2 1.53 26.67 5.74
N LEU A 3 2.25 25.55 5.76
CA LEU A 3 1.73 24.29 6.31
C LEU A 3 1.20 24.43 7.74
N LYS A 4 1.87 25.21 8.58
CA LYS A 4 1.44 25.48 9.98
C LYS A 4 0.08 26.17 10.05
N ASP A 5 -0.27 26.99 9.05
CA ASP A 5 -1.55 27.71 9.02
C ASP A 5 -2.73 26.78 8.72
N TRP A 6 -2.45 25.59 8.17
CA TRP A 6 -3.46 24.56 7.92
C TRP A 6 -3.89 23.83 9.20
N GLY A 7 -3.29 24.18 10.35
CA GLY A 7 -3.69 23.67 11.66
C GLY A 7 -3.36 22.20 11.89
N LEU A 8 -2.18 21.78 11.43
CA LEU A 8 -1.59 20.51 11.82
C LEU A 8 -0.90 20.63 13.17
N SER A 9 -0.85 19.52 13.91
CA SER A 9 0.05 19.39 15.05
C SER A 9 1.50 19.27 14.56
N GLU A 10 2.46 19.47 15.46
CA GLU A 10 3.89 19.26 15.15
C GLU A 10 4.15 17.86 14.55
N LEU A 11 3.51 16.82 15.12
CA LEU A 11 3.57 15.48 14.57
C LEU A 11 2.96 15.39 13.17
N GLY A 12 1.83 16.07 12.94
CA GLY A 12 1.16 16.14 11.64
C GLY A 12 2.05 16.77 10.57
N GLU A 13 2.75 17.85 10.91
CA GLU A 13 3.73 18.49 10.01
C GLU A 13 4.91 17.56 9.69
N GLN A 14 5.44 16.85 10.69
CA GLN A 14 6.52 15.88 10.48
C GLN A 14 6.08 14.74 9.56
N ILE A 15 4.84 14.22 9.73
CA ILE A 15 4.27 13.19 8.88
C ILE A 15 4.10 13.71 7.45
N TRP A 16 3.56 14.91 7.29
CA TRP A 16 3.39 15.52 5.97
C TRP A 16 4.74 15.63 5.24
N ARG A 17 5.77 16.19 5.89
CA ARG A 17 7.12 16.34 5.32
C ARG A 17 7.76 15.00 4.94
N ARG A 18 7.58 13.97 5.74
CA ARG A 18 8.21 12.66 5.52
C ARG A 18 7.49 11.78 4.51
N LYS A 19 6.17 11.92 4.38
CA LYS A 19 5.34 10.98 3.60
C LYS A 19 4.61 11.57 2.42
N TYR A 20 4.27 12.86 2.46
CA TYR A 20 3.38 13.48 1.49
C TYR A 20 4.01 14.61 0.68
N GLN A 21 5.06 15.23 1.20
CA GLN A 21 5.85 16.22 0.47
C GLN A 21 6.68 15.52 -0.61
N PHE A 22 6.58 16.01 -1.84
CA PHE A 22 7.44 15.56 -2.93
C PHE A 22 8.65 16.50 -3.03
N GLU A 23 9.85 15.97 -2.82
CA GLU A 23 11.07 16.76 -2.78
C GLU A 23 10.95 17.94 -1.79
N ASP A 24 11.23 19.15 -2.24
CA ASP A 24 11.18 20.37 -1.42
C ASP A 24 9.96 21.25 -1.75
N GLU A 25 8.86 20.66 -2.27
CA GLU A 25 7.66 21.43 -2.58
C GLU A 25 7.11 22.16 -1.37
N THR A 26 6.62 23.38 -1.60
CA THR A 26 5.88 24.13 -0.57
C THR A 26 4.48 23.55 -0.38
N PHE A 27 3.80 23.93 0.71
CA PHE A 27 2.42 23.49 0.95
C PHE A 27 1.45 23.92 -0.16
N GLU A 28 1.64 25.11 -0.72
CA GLU A 28 0.87 25.59 -1.88
C GLU A 28 1.11 24.75 -3.13
N GLN A 29 2.35 24.44 -3.44
CA GLN A 29 2.70 23.57 -4.56
C GLN A 29 2.14 22.15 -4.38
N TRP A 30 2.17 21.62 -3.14
CA TRP A 30 1.55 20.35 -2.80
C TRP A 30 0.04 20.38 -3.04
N LEU A 31 -0.65 21.45 -2.58
CA LEU A 31 -2.08 21.63 -2.82
C LEU A 31 -2.42 21.65 -4.30
N ASP A 32 -1.67 22.41 -5.10
CA ASP A 32 -1.87 22.51 -6.54
C ASP A 32 -1.63 21.15 -7.23
N ARG A 33 -0.58 20.45 -6.82
CA ARG A 33 -0.27 19.10 -7.33
C ARG A 33 -1.39 18.12 -6.99
N VAL A 34 -1.83 18.06 -5.74
CA VAL A 34 -2.82 17.12 -5.25
C VAL A 34 -4.21 17.43 -5.78
N SER A 35 -4.60 18.70 -5.89
CA SER A 35 -5.87 19.10 -6.51
C SER A 35 -5.86 18.95 -8.03
N GLY A 36 -4.67 18.98 -8.65
CA GLY A 36 -4.54 18.95 -10.11
C GLY A 36 -5.02 20.24 -10.79
N GLY A 37 -5.01 21.36 -10.06
CA GLY A 37 -5.50 22.65 -10.52
C GLY A 37 -7.02 22.84 -10.43
N ASP A 38 -7.73 21.87 -9.83
CA ASP A 38 -9.15 21.99 -9.55
C ASP A 38 -9.38 22.83 -8.28
N GLU A 39 -9.96 24.01 -8.43
CA GLU A 39 -10.14 24.96 -7.32
C GLU A 39 -11.18 24.48 -6.30
N GLU A 40 -12.24 23.81 -6.72
CA GLU A 40 -13.24 23.24 -5.80
C GLU A 40 -12.62 22.15 -4.93
N LEU A 41 -11.86 21.24 -5.54
CA LEU A 41 -11.14 20.19 -4.82
C LEU A 41 -10.08 20.78 -3.89
N ARG A 42 -9.35 21.79 -4.34
CA ARG A 42 -8.37 22.52 -3.53
C ARG A 42 -9.02 23.11 -2.27
N GLN A 43 -10.17 23.75 -2.41
CA GLN A 43 -10.91 24.33 -1.30
C GLN A 43 -11.41 23.25 -0.32
N LEU A 44 -11.92 22.12 -0.82
CA LEU A 44 -12.35 20.99 0.02
C LEU A 44 -11.19 20.42 0.86
N ILE A 45 -9.99 20.35 0.28
CA ILE A 45 -8.78 19.91 1.00
C ILE A 45 -8.40 20.93 2.07
N LEU A 46 -8.38 22.20 1.75
CA LEU A 46 -8.06 23.30 2.70
C LEU A 46 -9.01 23.30 3.90
N GLU A 47 -10.29 23.13 3.64
CA GLU A 47 -11.34 23.08 4.68
C GLU A 47 -11.38 21.73 5.43
N LYS A 48 -10.52 20.79 5.09
CA LYS A 48 -10.48 19.42 5.65
C LYS A 48 -11.80 18.64 5.49
N LYS A 49 -12.59 19.00 4.50
CA LYS A 49 -13.84 18.31 4.14
C LYS A 49 -13.60 17.08 3.29
N PHE A 50 -12.47 17.04 2.59
CA PHE A 50 -12.04 15.92 1.77
C PHE A 50 -10.52 15.77 1.81
N LEU A 51 -10.04 14.54 1.91
CA LEU A 51 -8.64 14.16 1.72
C LEU A 51 -8.57 12.83 0.95
N PHE A 52 -7.65 12.77 0.01
CA PHE A 52 -7.31 11.49 -0.63
C PHE A 52 -6.63 10.53 0.34
N GLY A 53 -6.65 9.25 0.01
CA GLY A 53 -5.81 8.26 0.68
C GLY A 53 -4.31 8.61 0.59
N GLY A 54 -3.52 8.16 1.56
CA GLY A 54 -2.13 8.58 1.72
C GLY A 54 -1.25 8.41 0.48
N ARG A 55 -1.44 7.32 -0.29
CA ARG A 55 -0.66 7.11 -1.52
C ARG A 55 -0.99 8.11 -2.62
N ILE A 56 -2.22 8.56 -2.69
CA ILE A 56 -2.66 9.58 -3.65
C ILE A 56 -2.10 10.94 -3.22
N LEU A 57 -2.17 11.28 -1.92
CA LEU A 57 -1.58 12.51 -1.39
C LEU A 57 -0.07 12.59 -1.67
N ALA A 58 0.63 11.47 -1.55
CA ALA A 58 2.06 11.39 -1.82
C ALA A 58 2.41 11.42 -3.31
N GLY A 59 1.63 10.74 -4.15
CA GLY A 59 2.04 10.40 -5.52
C GLY A 59 1.25 11.04 -6.65
N ARG A 60 0.10 11.68 -6.40
CA ARG A 60 -0.71 12.28 -7.46
C ARG A 60 0.07 13.39 -8.17
N ASN A 61 0.09 13.34 -9.51
CA ASN A 61 0.78 14.31 -10.38
C ASN A 61 2.30 14.46 -10.09
N VAL A 62 2.91 13.44 -9.49
CA VAL A 62 4.37 13.34 -9.39
C VAL A 62 4.91 12.79 -10.72
N PRO A 63 6.04 13.31 -11.26
CA PRO A 63 6.62 12.85 -12.53
C PRO A 63 7.37 11.52 -12.38
N LYS A 64 6.75 10.54 -11.74
CA LYS A 64 7.25 9.18 -11.52
C LYS A 64 6.09 8.19 -11.59
N ASN A 65 6.39 6.94 -11.95
CA ASN A 65 5.40 5.88 -11.87
C ASN A 65 5.08 5.58 -10.40
N MET A 66 3.86 5.90 -9.99
CA MET A 66 3.38 5.71 -8.62
C MET A 66 2.24 4.70 -8.59
N CYS A 67 2.22 3.86 -7.57
CA CYS A 67 1.09 2.99 -7.28
C CYS A 67 0.17 3.69 -6.25
N TYR A 68 -1.12 3.78 -6.58
CA TYR A 68 -2.12 4.41 -5.71
C TYR A 68 -2.90 3.40 -4.86
N SER A 69 -2.74 2.11 -5.11
CA SER A 69 -3.35 1.04 -4.33
C SER A 69 -2.51 0.69 -3.12
N ASN A 70 -3.16 0.41 -1.99
CA ASN A 70 -2.49 0.00 -0.75
C ASN A 70 -2.50 -1.52 -0.55
N CYS A 71 -3.54 -2.21 -1.04
CA CYS A 71 -3.78 -3.61 -0.80
C CYS A 71 -4.02 -4.34 -2.12
N PHE A 72 -3.52 -5.58 -2.19
CA PHE A 72 -3.57 -6.42 -3.37
C PHE A 72 -4.05 -7.81 -2.98
N VAL A 73 -4.85 -8.43 -3.84
CA VAL A 73 -5.26 -9.82 -3.68
C VAL A 73 -4.49 -10.64 -4.70
N LEU A 74 -3.69 -11.60 -4.20
CA LEU A 74 -3.00 -12.57 -5.05
C LEU A 74 -3.89 -13.80 -5.29
N PRO A 75 -3.71 -14.52 -6.41
CA PRO A 75 -4.34 -15.80 -6.64
C PRO A 75 -4.01 -16.78 -5.49
N ALA A 76 -4.99 -17.61 -5.11
CA ALA A 76 -4.75 -18.70 -4.17
C ALA A 76 -3.68 -19.64 -4.75
N PRO A 77 -2.61 -19.98 -4.01
CA PRO A 77 -1.62 -20.94 -4.48
C PRO A 77 -2.24 -22.32 -4.70
N GLU A 78 -1.86 -22.99 -5.77
CA GLU A 78 -2.14 -24.39 -5.94
C GLU A 78 -1.37 -25.21 -4.89
N ASP A 79 -1.87 -26.42 -4.62
CA ASP A 79 -1.33 -27.29 -3.55
C ASP A 79 -0.03 -27.99 -3.96
N ASN A 80 0.99 -27.19 -4.21
CA ASN A 80 2.36 -27.63 -4.47
C ASN A 80 3.36 -26.58 -3.97
N ILE A 81 4.59 -27.01 -3.75
CA ILE A 81 5.62 -26.17 -3.13
C ILE A 81 6.02 -24.99 -4.02
N GLU A 82 6.06 -25.20 -5.33
CA GLU A 82 6.43 -24.18 -6.31
C GLU A 82 5.42 -23.02 -6.29
N ALA A 83 4.12 -23.34 -6.30
CA ALA A 83 3.06 -22.33 -6.25
C ALA A 83 3.03 -21.59 -4.91
N ILE A 84 3.27 -22.28 -3.80
CA ILE A 84 3.36 -21.68 -2.47
C ILE A 84 4.52 -20.65 -2.42
N PHE A 85 5.70 -21.04 -2.87
CA PHE A 85 6.86 -20.13 -2.88
C PHE A 85 6.75 -19.03 -3.92
N GLU A 86 6.07 -19.24 -5.05
CA GLU A 86 5.77 -18.17 -6.00
C GLU A 86 4.86 -17.10 -5.36
N THR A 87 3.82 -17.52 -4.65
CA THR A 87 2.95 -16.60 -3.88
C THR A 87 3.74 -15.88 -2.80
N ALA A 88 4.65 -16.55 -2.11
CA ALA A 88 5.53 -15.93 -1.12
C ALA A 88 6.46 -14.88 -1.77
N LYS A 89 7.03 -15.18 -2.92
CA LYS A 89 7.87 -14.25 -3.70
C LYS A 89 7.09 -12.99 -4.09
N GLU A 90 5.91 -13.15 -4.68
CA GLU A 90 5.07 -12.01 -5.08
C GLU A 90 4.61 -11.19 -3.86
N SER A 91 4.33 -11.84 -2.74
CA SER A 91 4.04 -11.16 -1.47
C SER A 91 5.23 -10.32 -1.00
N ALA A 92 6.43 -10.87 -1.00
CA ALA A 92 7.64 -10.16 -0.61
C ALA A 92 7.93 -8.96 -1.50
N ARG A 93 7.73 -9.09 -2.82
CA ARG A 93 7.85 -7.96 -3.76
C ARG A 93 6.84 -6.87 -3.46
N THR A 94 5.59 -7.24 -3.24
CA THR A 94 4.52 -6.28 -2.92
C THR A 94 4.82 -5.54 -1.63
N TYR A 95 5.27 -6.24 -0.58
CA TYR A 95 5.68 -5.63 0.68
C TYR A 95 6.87 -4.68 0.53
N SER A 96 7.83 -5.00 -0.33
CA SER A 96 8.99 -4.13 -0.57
C SER A 96 8.61 -2.76 -1.16
N TYR A 97 7.47 -2.68 -1.86
CA TYR A 97 6.88 -1.43 -2.33
C TYR A 97 5.85 -0.85 -1.36
N GLY A 98 5.75 -1.39 -0.13
CA GLY A 98 4.85 -0.91 0.90
C GLY A 98 3.39 -1.32 0.72
N GLY A 99 3.07 -2.26 -0.17
CA GLY A 99 1.72 -2.81 -0.35
C GLY A 99 1.35 -3.83 0.72
N GLY A 100 0.05 -3.98 1.01
CA GLY A 100 -0.49 -5.11 1.77
C GLY A 100 -0.95 -6.22 0.82
N VAL A 101 -0.89 -7.47 1.25
CA VAL A 101 -1.26 -8.62 0.43
C VAL A 101 -2.24 -9.51 1.18
N GLY A 102 -3.25 -10.00 0.45
CA GLY A 102 -4.12 -11.08 0.87
C GLY A 102 -4.16 -12.19 -0.17
N PHE A 103 -4.20 -13.43 0.27
CA PHE A 103 -4.46 -14.60 -0.56
C PHE A 103 -5.13 -15.70 0.24
N ALA A 104 -5.94 -16.54 -0.42
CA ALA A 104 -6.59 -17.67 0.20
C ALA A 104 -5.66 -18.90 0.24
N ILE A 105 -5.72 -19.65 1.33
CA ILE A 105 -4.97 -20.91 1.51
C ILE A 105 -5.88 -22.15 1.47
N SER A 106 -7.13 -21.97 1.09
CA SER A 106 -8.15 -23.02 1.12
C SER A 106 -7.91 -24.18 0.15
N LYS A 107 -7.06 -23.99 -0.85
CA LYS A 107 -6.64 -25.06 -1.77
C LYS A 107 -5.54 -25.96 -1.21
N LEU A 108 -4.83 -25.52 -0.16
CA LEU A 108 -3.74 -26.29 0.42
C LEU A 108 -4.28 -27.45 1.23
N ARG A 109 -3.64 -28.61 1.13
CA ARG A 109 -4.03 -29.82 1.86
C ARG A 109 -3.95 -29.64 3.37
N PRO A 110 -4.88 -30.21 4.14
CA PRO A 110 -4.87 -30.15 5.60
C PRO A 110 -3.80 -31.08 6.20
N LYS A 111 -3.47 -30.86 7.47
CA LYS A 111 -2.58 -31.70 8.25
C LYS A 111 -3.01 -33.18 8.17
N GLY A 112 -2.04 -34.07 8.04
CA GLY A 112 -2.24 -35.52 8.00
C GLY A 112 -2.53 -36.09 6.60
N MET A 113 -2.64 -35.25 5.57
CA MET A 113 -2.76 -35.74 4.19
C MET A 113 -1.44 -36.34 3.71
N VAL A 114 -1.55 -37.36 2.88
CA VAL A 114 -0.39 -38.05 2.31
C VAL A 114 0.39 -37.14 1.37
N VAL A 115 1.70 -37.16 1.52
CA VAL A 115 2.65 -36.50 0.63
C VAL A 115 3.64 -37.53 0.06
N HIS A 116 4.12 -37.26 -1.17
CA HIS A 116 5.06 -38.15 -1.87
C HIS A 116 6.52 -37.80 -1.56
N ASN A 117 6.85 -37.64 -0.29
CA ASN A 117 8.21 -37.37 0.17
C ASN A 117 8.56 -38.19 1.42
N SER A 118 9.73 -37.98 1.99
CA SER A 118 10.20 -38.70 3.18
C SER A 118 9.34 -38.48 4.44
N ALA A 119 8.57 -37.41 4.50
CA ALA A 119 7.71 -37.10 5.64
C ALA A 119 6.41 -37.96 5.68
N LYS A 120 5.99 -38.52 4.55
CA LYS A 120 4.77 -39.33 4.36
C LYS A 120 3.46 -38.54 4.55
N GLU A 121 3.38 -37.72 5.56
CA GLU A 121 2.20 -36.86 5.86
C GLU A 121 2.61 -35.41 6.00
N THR A 122 1.70 -34.51 5.63
CA THR A 122 1.91 -33.06 5.75
C THR A 122 1.59 -32.58 7.16
N SER A 123 2.36 -31.57 7.62
CA SER A 123 2.04 -30.80 8.84
C SER A 123 0.87 -29.83 8.65
N GLY A 124 0.45 -29.57 7.42
CA GLY A 124 -0.63 -28.65 7.07
C GLY A 124 -0.12 -27.24 6.73
N ALA A 125 -1.07 -26.38 6.35
CA ALA A 125 -0.78 -25.01 5.93
C ALA A 125 -0.41 -24.05 7.09
N VAL A 126 -0.69 -24.45 8.32
CA VAL A 126 -0.52 -23.65 9.54
C VAL A 126 0.31 -24.43 10.55
N SER A 127 1.59 -24.59 10.29
CA SER A 127 2.50 -25.29 11.21
C SER A 127 3.84 -24.58 11.34
#